data_20fd6dc6fd0844b80ef97ee6492ecbad
#
_entry.id   20fd6dc6fd0844b80ef97ee6492ecbad
#
_cell.length_a   1.000
_cell.length_b   1.000
_cell.length_c   1.000
_cell.angle_alpha   90.00
_cell.angle_beta   90.00
_cell.angle_gamma   90.00
#
_symmetry.space_group_name_H-M   'P 1'
#
loop_
_entity.id
_entity.type
_entity.pdbx_description
1 polymer ?
#
loop_
_entity_poly.entity_id
_entity_poly.type
_entity_poly.pdbx_seq_one_letter_code
_entity_poly.pdbx_strand_id
1 'polypeptide(L)'
;MNWKSVTLCIGLCLFAFIGKAQHAVKLNLKRTIQLANDSSLSAFRYQNMYLSGYWEYRTYKANRLPSLTMNLMPAQYYRYITQRYDSNTDMDVYREQQMFSASSGLSIRQNFDLTGGTFYIDSDLEYLRNFGDTRSTQFSSVPFRIGYSQSLLGYNPFRWDRKIEPLKFEKVKKEFIYHTEEVSEEAVNYFFNLAMAQADYQLAKENMASTDTLYSIGLQRHKIAAISRADLLTLQLDKVNARNTLENAQIALKRAMFALASFLNMDKHTQIELDMPGRPLAMEISVDEALARAKSNNPNFLQQQQHVLEAERDVNKTRVESRFNASLNASVGFNQVADNFKDAYRKPMQQDLVSVSVSIPLVDWGVRKGKHNMARNNLNVVKIAARQEELKLEEEVTMTVSDFNIQQRLIASAEEALDLAIMAYEQTRQRFIIGKADVNSLTLSLNRQQEAQKNYISALQNYWLNYYKIRKLTLHDFESSLSLSDRFDFNNGMYR
;
A
#
# COMPACT_ATOMS: atom_id res chain seq x y z
N MET A 1 30.68 36.81 43.35
CA MET A 1 30.56 35.98 42.16
C MET A 1 31.91 35.31 41.93
N ASN A 2 32.02 34.04 42.35
CA ASN A 2 33.32 33.35 42.49
C ASN A 2 33.87 32.91 41.12
N TRP A 3 35.06 33.38 40.77
CA TRP A 3 35.78 33.07 39.52
C TRP A 3 36.06 31.55 39.34
N LYS A 4 36.02 30.76 40.41
CA LYS A 4 36.18 29.31 40.36
C LYS A 4 34.96 28.57 39.73
N SER A 5 33.79 29.16 39.72
CA SER A 5 32.57 28.56 39.09
C SER A 5 32.51 28.78 37.59
N VAL A 6 33.15 29.83 37.07
CA VAL A 6 33.18 30.16 35.64
C VAL A 6 34.19 29.25 34.89
N THR A 7 35.31 28.96 35.51
CA THR A 7 36.32 28.01 34.95
C THR A 7 35.84 26.58 34.93
N LEU A 8 34.98 26.16 35.86
CA LEU A 8 34.37 24.82 35.87
C LEU A 8 33.31 24.63 34.79
N CYS A 9 32.51 25.69 34.50
CA CYS A 9 31.52 25.66 33.40
C CYS A 9 32.16 25.69 32.00
N ILE A 10 33.28 26.38 31.82
CA ILE A 10 33.99 26.40 30.52
C ILE A 10 34.70 25.06 30.26
N GLY A 11 35.20 24.40 31.31
CA GLY A 11 35.78 23.07 31.19
C GLY A 11 34.73 21.98 30.86
N LEU A 12 33.48 22.10 31.35
CA LEU A 12 32.39 21.15 31.02
C LEU A 12 31.84 21.34 29.60
N CYS A 13 31.85 22.57 29.07
CA CYS A 13 31.42 22.82 27.69
C CYS A 13 32.43 22.37 26.61
N LEU A 14 33.71 22.23 26.94
CA LEU A 14 34.75 21.73 26.01
C LEU A 14 34.78 20.19 25.90
N PHE A 15 34.17 19.45 26.83
CA PHE A 15 34.07 17.99 26.75
C PHE A 15 32.84 17.47 25.97
N ALA A 16 31.93 18.34 25.56
CA ALA A 16 30.74 17.94 24.78
C ALA A 16 30.96 17.80 23.26
N PHE A 17 32.17 18.07 22.75
CA PHE A 17 32.59 17.78 21.38
C PHE A 17 33.44 16.49 21.30
N ILE A 18 33.02 15.42 22.02
CA ILE A 18 33.47 14.09 21.64
C ILE A 18 32.71 13.78 20.34
N GLY A 19 33.39 13.98 19.23
CA GLY A 19 32.90 13.59 17.92
C GLY A 19 32.42 12.15 18.01
N LYS A 20 31.14 11.91 17.77
CA LYS A 20 30.62 10.56 17.55
C LYS A 20 31.47 10.02 16.38
N ALA A 21 32.45 9.18 16.72
CA ALA A 21 33.09 8.34 15.71
C ALA A 21 31.95 7.66 14.98
N GLN A 22 31.73 7.99 13.70
CA GLN A 22 30.76 7.33 12.88
C GLN A 22 31.20 5.87 12.76
N HIS A 23 30.69 5.03 13.65
CA HIS A 23 30.88 3.59 13.53
C HIS A 23 30.21 3.16 12.24
N ALA A 24 30.97 2.54 11.35
CA ALA A 24 30.41 1.93 10.16
C ALA A 24 29.40 0.86 10.60
N VAL A 25 28.20 0.94 10.05
CA VAL A 25 27.14 -0.04 10.31
C VAL A 25 27.37 -1.21 9.37
N LYS A 26 27.64 -2.41 9.94
CA LYS A 26 27.74 -3.64 9.13
C LYS A 26 26.36 -4.19 8.86
N LEU A 27 26.02 -4.40 7.60
CA LEU A 27 24.74 -4.93 7.16
C LEU A 27 24.97 -6.16 6.27
N ASN A 28 24.31 -7.26 6.61
CA ASN A 28 24.12 -8.38 5.68
C ASN A 28 22.71 -8.26 5.02
N LEU A 29 22.47 -9.04 3.98
CA LEU A 29 21.22 -8.98 3.21
C LEU A 29 20.00 -9.20 4.08
N LYS A 30 20.01 -10.21 4.96
CA LYS A 30 18.88 -10.54 5.85
C LYS A 30 18.56 -9.36 6.81
N ARG A 31 19.58 -8.74 7.39
CA ARG A 31 19.40 -7.59 8.29
C ARG A 31 18.89 -6.37 7.56
N THR A 32 19.37 -6.15 6.31
CA THR A 32 18.90 -5.05 5.46
C THR A 32 17.41 -5.19 5.16
N ILE A 33 16.95 -6.39 4.80
CA ILE A 33 15.54 -6.66 4.54
C ILE A 33 14.68 -6.49 5.81
N GLN A 34 15.17 -6.96 6.97
CA GLN A 34 14.47 -6.73 8.23
C GLN A 34 14.31 -5.23 8.53
N LEU A 35 15.39 -4.46 8.44
CA LEU A 35 15.34 -3.02 8.66
C LEU A 35 14.44 -2.31 7.65
N ALA A 36 14.40 -2.74 6.39
CA ALA A 36 13.52 -2.20 5.39
C ALA A 36 12.04 -2.40 5.76
N ASN A 37 11.69 -3.60 6.21
CA ASN A 37 10.32 -3.91 6.65
C ASN A 37 9.94 -3.24 7.97
N ASP A 38 10.91 -2.99 8.86
CA ASP A 38 10.65 -2.40 10.18
C ASP A 38 10.63 -0.86 10.16
N SER A 39 11.42 -0.22 9.28
CA SER A 39 11.68 1.22 9.39
C SER A 39 11.53 2.03 8.10
N SER A 40 11.37 1.41 6.92
CA SER A 40 11.22 2.16 5.67
C SER A 40 9.88 2.91 5.60
N LEU A 41 9.87 4.04 4.89
CA LEU A 41 8.64 4.80 4.65
C LEU A 41 7.63 4.00 3.83
N SER A 42 8.09 3.13 2.93
CA SER A 42 7.23 2.21 2.17
C SER A 42 6.52 1.22 3.10
N ALA A 43 7.24 0.62 4.07
CA ALA A 43 6.63 -0.28 5.04
C ALA A 43 5.56 0.41 5.89
N PHE A 44 5.83 1.62 6.40
CA PHE A 44 4.83 2.41 7.13
C PHE A 44 3.61 2.77 6.28
N ARG A 45 3.81 3.09 5.00
CA ARG A 45 2.71 3.36 4.06
C ARG A 45 1.82 2.13 3.91
N TYR A 46 2.38 0.96 3.67
CA TYR A 46 1.61 -0.27 3.48
C TYR A 46 0.92 -0.73 4.77
N GLN A 47 1.55 -0.54 5.93
CA GLN A 47 0.90 -0.77 7.21
C GLN A 47 -0.34 0.12 7.40
N ASN A 48 -0.25 1.41 7.07
CA ASN A 48 -1.40 2.32 7.16
C ASN A 48 -2.49 1.98 6.13
N MET A 49 -2.13 1.51 4.93
CA MET A 49 -3.11 1.01 3.95
C MET A 49 -3.86 -0.21 4.49
N TYR A 50 -3.17 -1.16 5.10
CA TYR A 50 -3.79 -2.30 5.78
C TYR A 50 -4.75 -1.86 6.89
N LEU A 51 -4.31 -0.96 7.78
CA LEU A 51 -5.13 -0.43 8.86
C LEU A 51 -6.38 0.29 8.34
N SER A 52 -6.26 1.03 7.24
CA SER A 52 -7.41 1.66 6.57
C SER A 52 -8.43 0.61 6.11
N GLY A 53 -7.99 -0.44 5.42
CA GLY A 53 -8.87 -1.53 4.98
C GLY A 53 -9.47 -2.35 6.15
N TYR A 54 -8.70 -2.53 7.23
CA TYR A 54 -9.21 -3.14 8.46
C TYR A 54 -10.35 -2.34 9.08
N TRP A 55 -10.20 -1.01 9.18
CA TRP A 55 -11.23 -0.12 9.71
C TRP A 55 -12.43 -0.02 8.77
N GLU A 56 -12.23 -0.08 7.46
CA GLU A 56 -13.32 -0.15 6.47
C GLU A 56 -14.17 -1.41 6.71
N TYR A 57 -13.54 -2.56 6.86
CA TYR A 57 -14.26 -3.80 7.16
C TYR A 57 -14.94 -3.80 8.54
N ARG A 58 -14.31 -3.20 9.55
CA ARG A 58 -14.95 -3.00 10.86
C ARG A 58 -16.15 -2.08 10.77
N THR A 59 -16.06 -1.01 10.00
CA THR A 59 -17.17 -0.09 9.74
C THR A 59 -18.33 -0.82 9.04
N TYR A 60 -18.02 -1.64 8.03
CA TYR A 60 -19.02 -2.49 7.39
C TYR A 60 -19.74 -3.39 8.41
N LYS A 61 -18.99 -4.06 9.31
CA LYS A 61 -19.59 -4.88 10.37
C LYS A 61 -20.44 -4.06 11.34
N ALA A 62 -19.97 -2.89 11.74
CA ALA A 62 -20.67 -2.01 12.66
C ALA A 62 -21.97 -1.44 12.06
N ASN A 63 -22.00 -1.12 10.78
CA ASN A 63 -23.19 -0.65 10.07
C ASN A 63 -24.33 -1.68 10.00
N ARG A 64 -24.05 -2.92 10.38
CA ARG A 64 -25.04 -4.01 10.50
C ARG A 64 -25.60 -4.16 11.91
N LEU A 65 -25.13 -3.36 12.86
CA LEU A 65 -25.67 -3.31 14.23
C LEU A 65 -26.68 -2.18 14.35
N PRO A 66 -27.57 -2.22 15.35
CA PRO A 66 -28.48 -1.12 15.62
C PRO A 66 -27.73 0.18 15.88
N SER A 67 -28.11 1.25 15.19
CA SER A 67 -27.56 2.59 15.46
C SER A 67 -28.56 3.40 16.26
N LEU A 68 -28.11 4.06 17.33
CA LEU A 68 -28.90 5.02 18.11
C LEU A 68 -28.44 6.44 17.73
N THR A 69 -29.38 7.26 17.28
CA THR A 69 -29.11 8.66 16.90
C THR A 69 -30.02 9.59 17.67
N MET A 70 -29.48 10.65 18.23
CA MET A 70 -30.23 11.75 18.82
C MET A 70 -30.20 12.94 17.86
N ASN A 71 -31.38 13.40 17.47
CA ASN A 71 -31.56 14.59 16.63
C ASN A 71 -32.09 15.72 17.51
N LEU A 72 -31.39 16.84 17.53
CA LEU A 72 -31.78 18.02 18.30
C LEU A 72 -31.94 19.21 17.36
N MET A 73 -33.08 19.87 17.43
CA MET A 73 -33.32 21.15 16.79
C MET A 73 -33.74 22.14 17.88
N PRO A 74 -32.76 22.81 18.52
CA PRO A 74 -33.03 23.60 19.72
C PRO A 74 -33.82 24.89 19.46
N ALA A 75 -33.80 25.41 18.24
CA ALA A 75 -34.52 26.62 17.88
C ALA A 75 -34.77 26.67 16.37
N GLN A 76 -36.03 26.88 16.02
CA GLN A 76 -36.44 27.16 14.65
C GLN A 76 -37.54 28.18 14.68
N TYR A 77 -37.36 29.31 13.98
CA TYR A 77 -38.34 30.39 13.92
C TYR A 77 -38.79 30.59 12.48
N TYR A 78 -40.13 30.62 12.29
CA TYR A 78 -40.74 30.86 10.99
C TYR A 78 -41.63 32.11 11.07
N ARG A 79 -41.49 32.95 10.04
CA ARG A 79 -42.43 34.02 9.78
C ARG A 79 -42.71 34.04 8.28
N TYR A 80 -43.96 33.67 7.92
CA TYR A 80 -44.38 33.67 6.52
C TYR A 80 -45.87 33.88 6.42
N ILE A 81 -46.36 34.27 5.23
CA ILE A 81 -47.76 34.40 4.91
C ILE A 81 -48.21 33.12 4.20
N THR A 82 -49.25 32.45 4.71
CA THR A 82 -49.81 31.24 4.13
C THR A 82 -51.32 31.39 3.92
N GLN A 83 -51.80 30.77 2.87
CA GLN A 83 -53.24 30.64 2.62
C GLN A 83 -53.81 29.63 3.58
N ARG A 84 -54.90 30.02 4.26
CA ARG A 84 -55.66 29.14 5.16
C ARG A 84 -57.14 29.32 4.96
N TYR A 85 -57.87 28.23 4.97
CA TYR A 85 -59.32 28.26 4.98
C TYR A 85 -59.85 28.84 6.31
N ASP A 86 -60.72 29.83 6.20
CA ASP A 86 -61.44 30.45 7.34
C ASP A 86 -62.89 29.95 7.32
N SER A 87 -63.24 29.10 8.29
CA SER A 87 -64.55 28.49 8.44
C SER A 87 -65.66 29.53 8.73
N ASN A 88 -65.33 30.72 9.16
CA ASN A 88 -66.32 31.76 9.42
C ASN A 88 -66.76 32.51 8.16
N THR A 89 -65.86 32.61 7.19
CA THR A 89 -66.14 33.32 5.93
C THR A 89 -66.30 32.39 4.73
N ASP A 90 -66.11 31.07 4.93
CA ASP A 90 -66.11 30.04 3.89
C ASP A 90 -65.17 30.34 2.71
N MET A 91 -64.04 30.98 3.01
CA MET A 91 -63.06 31.41 2.02
C MET A 91 -61.61 31.16 2.48
N ASP A 92 -60.71 31.00 1.51
CA ASP A 92 -59.32 30.99 1.76
C ASP A 92 -58.77 32.41 1.97
N VAL A 93 -58.16 32.67 3.10
CA VAL A 93 -57.58 33.99 3.47
C VAL A 93 -56.06 33.83 3.70
N TYR A 94 -55.33 34.87 3.32
CA TYR A 94 -53.87 34.91 3.61
C TYR A 94 -53.69 35.42 5.03
N ARG A 95 -53.01 34.60 5.87
CA ARG A 95 -52.67 34.93 7.26
C ARG A 95 -51.20 34.86 7.49
N GLU A 96 -50.67 35.80 8.24
CA GLU A 96 -49.30 35.76 8.72
C GLU A 96 -49.20 34.71 9.80
N GLN A 97 -48.26 33.78 9.61
CA GLN A 97 -47.92 32.76 10.60
C GLN A 97 -46.54 33.06 11.17
N GLN A 98 -46.48 33.26 12.49
CA GLN A 98 -45.24 33.36 13.23
C GLN A 98 -45.18 32.23 14.25
N MET A 99 -44.11 31.44 14.15
CA MET A 99 -44.02 30.21 14.92
C MET A 99 -42.55 29.96 15.34
N PHE A 100 -42.39 29.56 16.58
CA PHE A 100 -41.14 29.05 17.10
C PHE A 100 -41.33 27.57 17.41
N SER A 101 -40.41 26.69 16.96
CA SER A 101 -40.39 25.30 17.34
C SER A 101 -39.00 24.90 17.87
N ALA A 102 -38.99 23.92 18.75
CA ALA A 102 -37.82 23.22 19.23
C ALA A 102 -38.14 21.73 19.31
N SER A 103 -37.28 20.87 18.80
CA SER A 103 -37.54 19.43 18.81
C SER A 103 -36.34 18.61 19.26
N SER A 104 -36.62 17.45 19.84
CA SER A 104 -35.66 16.43 20.24
C SER A 104 -36.19 15.07 19.84
N GLY A 105 -35.43 14.28 19.11
CA GLY A 105 -35.81 12.93 18.69
C GLY A 105 -34.69 11.93 18.95
N LEU A 106 -35.07 10.76 19.42
CA LEU A 106 -34.22 9.57 19.50
C LEU A 106 -34.69 8.56 18.44
N SER A 107 -33.77 8.05 17.65
CA SER A 107 -34.04 7.07 16.60
C SER A 107 -33.07 5.90 16.69
N ILE A 108 -33.59 4.69 16.83
CA ILE A 108 -32.83 3.43 16.68
C ILE A 108 -33.16 2.88 15.29
N ARG A 109 -32.12 2.57 14.50
CA ARG A 109 -32.28 1.98 13.16
C ARG A 109 -31.48 0.70 13.04
N GLN A 110 -32.10 -0.35 12.49
CA GLN A 110 -31.48 -1.63 12.23
C GLN A 110 -31.81 -2.10 10.81
N ASN A 111 -30.78 -2.27 10.00
CA ASN A 111 -30.92 -2.85 8.67
C ASN A 111 -31.05 -4.37 8.75
N PHE A 112 -31.92 -4.94 7.91
CA PHE A 112 -32.15 -6.37 7.85
C PHE A 112 -31.67 -6.95 6.52
N ASP A 113 -30.57 -7.66 6.56
CA ASP A 113 -29.84 -8.12 5.37
C ASP A 113 -30.64 -9.00 4.41
N LEU A 114 -31.52 -9.87 4.96
CA LEU A 114 -32.25 -10.85 4.16
C LEU A 114 -33.20 -10.18 3.17
N THR A 115 -33.96 -9.19 3.65
CA THR A 115 -34.99 -8.50 2.87
C THR A 115 -34.51 -7.18 2.27
N GLY A 116 -33.45 -6.57 2.86
CA GLY A 116 -33.01 -5.23 2.53
C GLY A 116 -33.88 -4.13 3.14
N GLY A 117 -34.69 -4.46 4.12
CA GLY A 117 -35.53 -3.52 4.86
C GLY A 117 -34.85 -2.96 6.10
N THR A 118 -35.46 -1.96 6.71
CA THR A 118 -34.98 -1.30 7.91
C THR A 118 -36.04 -1.28 8.99
N PHE A 119 -35.73 -1.83 10.15
CA PHE A 119 -36.50 -1.62 11.36
C PHE A 119 -36.07 -0.31 12.01
N TYR A 120 -37.04 0.41 12.57
CA TYR A 120 -36.77 1.63 13.33
C TYR A 120 -37.64 1.74 14.56
N ILE A 121 -37.12 2.40 15.58
CA ILE A 121 -37.79 2.79 16.79
C ILE A 121 -37.50 4.27 16.99
N ASP A 122 -38.54 5.09 16.99
CA ASP A 122 -38.44 6.53 17.16
C ASP A 122 -39.15 6.98 18.44
N SER A 123 -38.63 8.01 19.09
CA SER A 123 -39.22 8.75 20.17
C SER A 123 -38.98 10.23 19.96
N ASP A 124 -40.01 11.02 19.75
CA ASP A 124 -39.92 12.43 19.38
C ASP A 124 -40.67 13.31 20.36
N LEU A 125 -40.12 14.50 20.64
CA LEU A 125 -40.72 15.58 21.37
C LEU A 125 -40.52 16.88 20.64
N GLU A 126 -41.60 17.61 20.40
CA GLU A 126 -41.57 18.94 19.78
C GLU A 126 -42.30 19.94 20.68
N TYR A 127 -41.67 21.08 20.87
CA TYR A 127 -42.26 22.27 21.47
C TYR A 127 -42.61 23.25 20.37
N LEU A 128 -43.84 23.73 20.36
CA LEU A 128 -44.37 24.70 19.39
C LEU A 128 -44.96 25.88 20.09
N ARG A 129 -44.58 27.09 19.67
CA ARG A 129 -45.15 28.36 20.14
C ARG A 129 -45.57 29.22 18.96
N ASN A 130 -46.86 29.51 18.88
CA ASN A 130 -47.39 30.42 17.88
C ASN A 130 -47.48 31.84 18.45
N PHE A 131 -47.10 32.88 17.65
CA PHE A 131 -47.08 34.29 18.01
C PHE A 131 -48.13 35.11 17.26
N GLY A 132 -48.91 34.54 16.34
CA GLY A 132 -49.91 35.21 15.56
C GLY A 132 -51.15 35.67 16.36
N ASP A 133 -52.24 35.88 15.68
CA ASP A 133 -53.50 36.34 16.28
C ASP A 133 -54.02 35.46 17.44
N THR A 134 -53.77 34.16 17.32
CA THR A 134 -54.02 33.17 18.39
C THR A 134 -52.67 32.69 18.94
N ARG A 135 -52.30 33.25 20.11
CA ARG A 135 -51.11 32.80 20.83
C ARG A 135 -51.36 31.44 21.47
N SER A 136 -50.57 30.44 21.14
CA SER A 136 -50.67 29.10 21.76
C SER A 136 -49.29 28.50 21.97
N THR A 137 -49.19 27.70 23.00
CA THR A 137 -48.01 26.88 23.28
C THR A 137 -48.48 25.43 23.30
N GLN A 138 -47.80 24.55 22.56
CA GLN A 138 -48.14 23.17 22.46
C GLN A 138 -46.91 22.27 22.53
N PHE A 139 -47.06 21.11 23.11
CA PHE A 139 -46.06 20.04 23.10
C PHE A 139 -46.65 18.87 22.31
N SER A 140 -45.93 18.45 21.26
CA SER A 140 -46.23 17.24 20.50
C SER A 140 -45.22 16.16 20.89
N SER A 141 -45.71 15.03 21.36
CA SER A 141 -44.86 13.88 21.71
C SER A 141 -45.21 12.65 20.89
N VAL A 142 -44.20 11.91 20.52
CA VAL A 142 -44.28 10.53 20.08
C VAL A 142 -43.45 9.72 21.10
N PRO A 143 -44.07 9.27 22.22
CA PRO A 143 -43.36 8.56 23.27
C PRO A 143 -42.64 7.33 22.77
N PHE A 144 -43.22 6.64 21.80
CA PHE A 144 -42.71 5.42 21.23
C PHE A 144 -43.38 5.09 19.90
N ARG A 145 -42.60 4.79 18.86
CA ARG A 145 -43.05 4.31 17.56
C ARG A 145 -42.10 3.25 17.04
N ILE A 146 -42.58 2.03 16.75
CA ILE A 146 -41.85 1.00 16.04
C ILE A 146 -42.34 0.97 14.60
N GLY A 147 -41.38 0.87 13.66
CA GLY A 147 -41.74 0.73 12.26
C GLY A 147 -40.80 -0.15 11.48
N TYR A 148 -41.24 -0.52 10.30
CA TYR A 148 -40.49 -1.27 9.32
C TYR A 148 -40.70 -0.67 7.94
N SER A 149 -39.59 -0.39 7.27
CA SER A 149 -39.55 0.12 5.89
C SER A 149 -38.88 -0.90 4.99
N GLN A 150 -39.56 -1.30 3.91
CA GLN A 150 -39.11 -2.35 3.00
C GLN A 150 -39.36 -1.97 1.55
N SER A 151 -38.32 -2.03 0.71
CA SER A 151 -38.51 -2.10 -0.74
C SER A 151 -38.90 -3.52 -1.13
N LEU A 152 -40.14 -3.71 -1.60
CA LEU A 152 -40.68 -5.05 -1.83
C LEU A 152 -40.05 -5.79 -3.00
N LEU A 153 -39.70 -5.07 -4.08
CA LEU A 153 -39.12 -5.62 -5.30
C LEU A 153 -37.84 -4.88 -5.69
N GLY A 154 -37.27 -4.16 -4.73
CA GLY A 154 -36.09 -3.32 -4.95
C GLY A 154 -34.78 -4.09 -4.91
N TYR A 155 -33.74 -3.41 -5.30
CA TYR A 155 -32.36 -3.87 -5.15
C TYR A 155 -32.00 -3.95 -3.67
N ASN A 156 -31.45 -5.10 -3.25
CA ASN A 156 -30.97 -5.31 -1.88
C ASN A 156 -29.43 -5.16 -1.85
N PRO A 157 -28.89 -4.02 -1.39
CA PRO A 157 -27.44 -3.79 -1.32
C PRO A 157 -26.77 -4.75 -0.32
N PHE A 158 -27.38 -5.02 0.83
CA PHE A 158 -26.78 -5.81 1.92
C PHE A 158 -26.44 -7.25 1.49
N ARG A 159 -27.22 -7.80 0.55
CA ARG A 159 -26.94 -9.13 -0.02
C ARG A 159 -25.62 -9.16 -0.80
N TRP A 160 -25.30 -8.09 -1.51
CA TRP A 160 -24.08 -7.96 -2.29
C TRP A 160 -22.89 -7.59 -1.41
N ASP A 161 -23.07 -6.66 -0.48
CA ASP A 161 -22.05 -6.26 0.49
C ASP A 161 -21.58 -7.46 1.33
N ARG A 162 -22.51 -8.37 1.69
CA ARG A 162 -22.16 -9.61 2.39
C ARG A 162 -21.22 -10.52 1.59
N LYS A 163 -21.25 -10.43 0.27
CA LYS A 163 -20.34 -11.21 -0.61
C LYS A 163 -19.04 -10.47 -0.89
N ILE A 164 -19.13 -9.15 -1.11
CA ILE A 164 -18.03 -8.34 -1.58
C ILE A 164 -17.09 -7.93 -0.44
N GLU A 165 -17.63 -7.47 0.69
CA GLU A 165 -16.83 -6.91 1.77
C GLU A 165 -15.87 -7.91 2.45
N PRO A 166 -16.25 -9.18 2.73
CA PRO A 166 -15.31 -10.16 3.22
C PRO A 166 -14.18 -10.46 2.22
N LEU A 167 -14.51 -10.55 0.92
CA LEU A 167 -13.53 -10.77 -0.14
C LEU A 167 -12.55 -9.61 -0.24
N LYS A 168 -13.06 -8.37 -0.15
CA LYS A 168 -12.27 -7.14 -0.12
C LYS A 168 -11.29 -7.13 1.06
N PHE A 169 -11.75 -7.56 2.24
CA PHE A 169 -10.88 -7.63 3.41
C PHE A 169 -9.82 -8.73 3.30
N GLU A 170 -10.16 -9.91 2.74
CA GLU A 170 -9.17 -10.95 2.44
C GLU A 170 -8.11 -10.45 1.44
N LYS A 171 -8.55 -9.69 0.41
CA LYS A 171 -7.64 -9.03 -0.52
C LYS A 171 -6.69 -8.08 0.21
N VAL A 172 -7.20 -7.20 1.08
CA VAL A 172 -6.38 -6.24 1.86
C VAL A 172 -5.31 -6.95 2.69
N LYS A 173 -5.62 -8.08 3.32
CA LYS A 173 -4.64 -8.88 4.06
C LYS A 173 -3.52 -9.40 3.15
N LYS A 174 -3.88 -9.93 1.99
CA LYS A 174 -2.92 -10.45 1.02
C LYS A 174 -2.12 -9.34 0.33
N GLU A 175 -2.72 -8.18 0.07
CA GLU A 175 -2.03 -6.98 -0.41
C GLU A 175 -0.96 -6.50 0.56
N PHE A 176 -1.23 -6.53 1.85
CA PHE A 176 -0.24 -6.17 2.85
C PHE A 176 1.00 -7.08 2.79
N ILE A 177 0.81 -8.40 2.71
CA ILE A 177 1.92 -9.35 2.56
C ILE A 177 2.66 -9.13 1.24
N TYR A 178 1.92 -8.95 0.14
CA TYR A 178 2.47 -8.69 -1.18
C TYR A 178 3.40 -7.46 -1.17
N HIS A 179 2.96 -6.38 -0.58
CA HIS A 179 3.75 -5.15 -0.47
C HIS A 179 4.92 -5.27 0.52
N THR A 180 4.82 -6.11 1.54
CA THR A 180 5.96 -6.41 2.42
C THR A 180 7.07 -7.15 1.66
N GLU A 181 6.71 -8.10 0.79
CA GLU A 181 7.67 -8.76 -0.09
C GLU A 181 8.20 -7.81 -1.19
N GLU A 182 7.40 -6.84 -1.65
CA GLU A 182 7.85 -5.78 -2.56
C GLU A 182 8.92 -4.91 -1.90
N VAL A 183 8.75 -4.50 -0.63
CA VAL A 183 9.77 -3.79 0.15
C VAL A 183 11.03 -4.65 0.31
N SER A 184 10.88 -5.96 0.47
CA SER A 184 12.00 -6.89 0.55
C SER A 184 12.76 -6.99 -0.77
N GLU A 185 12.07 -7.03 -1.91
CA GLU A 185 12.64 -6.98 -3.26
C GLU A 185 13.39 -5.67 -3.51
N GLU A 186 12.82 -4.52 -3.12
CA GLU A 186 13.48 -3.21 -3.19
C GLU A 186 14.75 -3.18 -2.31
N ALA A 187 14.70 -3.75 -1.10
CA ALA A 187 15.86 -3.82 -0.20
C ALA A 187 17.00 -4.63 -0.82
N VAL A 188 16.70 -5.74 -1.48
CA VAL A 188 17.68 -6.52 -2.24
C VAL A 188 18.34 -5.66 -3.31
N ASN A 189 17.55 -4.91 -4.07
CA ASN A 189 18.08 -4.06 -5.13
C ASN A 189 19.02 -2.97 -4.59
N TYR A 190 18.62 -2.25 -3.53
CA TYR A 190 19.49 -1.25 -2.90
C TYR A 190 20.76 -1.84 -2.29
N PHE A 191 20.65 -3.02 -1.66
CA PHE A 191 21.77 -3.74 -1.09
C PHE A 191 22.83 -4.08 -2.17
N PHE A 192 22.42 -4.71 -3.26
CA PHE A 192 23.34 -5.12 -4.32
C PHE A 192 23.87 -3.95 -5.14
N ASN A 193 23.09 -2.87 -5.30
CA ASN A 193 23.59 -1.63 -5.91
C ASN A 193 24.72 -1.01 -5.08
N LEU A 194 24.62 -1.03 -3.75
CA LEU A 194 25.71 -0.61 -2.88
C LEU A 194 26.89 -1.59 -2.94
N ALA A 195 26.63 -2.89 -2.95
CA ALA A 195 27.66 -3.91 -3.06
C ALA A 195 28.48 -3.77 -4.34
N MET A 196 27.82 -3.51 -5.47
CA MET A 196 28.48 -3.22 -6.75
C MET A 196 29.36 -1.96 -6.66
N ALA A 197 28.82 -0.89 -6.07
CA ALA A 197 29.57 0.36 -5.90
C ALA A 197 30.77 0.21 -4.95
N GLN A 198 30.68 -0.62 -3.91
CA GLN A 198 31.80 -0.95 -3.01
C GLN A 198 32.88 -1.76 -3.74
N ALA A 199 32.49 -2.74 -4.53
CA ALA A 199 33.39 -3.54 -5.36
C ALA A 199 34.11 -2.68 -6.40
N ASP A 200 33.38 -1.82 -7.13
CA ASP A 200 33.94 -0.90 -8.12
C ASP A 200 34.92 0.08 -7.49
N TYR A 201 34.63 0.63 -6.31
CA TYR A 201 35.53 1.52 -5.59
C TYR A 201 36.84 0.80 -5.15
N GLN A 202 36.72 -0.39 -4.61
CA GLN A 202 37.85 -1.19 -4.17
C GLN A 202 38.76 -1.56 -5.36
N LEU A 203 38.17 -2.05 -6.46
CA LEU A 203 38.88 -2.35 -7.69
C LEU A 203 39.58 -1.11 -8.29
N ALA A 204 38.89 0.04 -8.30
CA ALA A 204 39.47 1.30 -8.80
C ALA A 204 40.64 1.76 -7.93
N LYS A 205 40.58 1.58 -6.61
CA LYS A 205 41.63 1.89 -5.65
C LYS A 205 42.86 1.01 -5.87
N GLU A 206 42.67 -0.29 -6.04
CA GLU A 206 43.72 -1.25 -6.33
C GLU A 206 44.38 -0.99 -7.70
N ASN A 207 43.54 -0.71 -8.71
CA ASN A 207 44.00 -0.35 -10.04
C ASN A 207 44.84 0.93 -10.03
N MET A 208 44.45 1.98 -9.30
CA MET A 208 45.20 3.21 -9.17
C MET A 208 46.60 2.94 -8.56
N ALA A 209 46.67 2.16 -7.47
CA ALA A 209 47.95 1.79 -6.83
C ALA A 209 48.85 0.94 -7.75
N SER A 210 48.22 -0.01 -8.48
CA SER A 210 48.96 -0.84 -9.47
C SER A 210 49.51 0.02 -10.61
N THR A 211 48.71 0.89 -11.19
CA THR A 211 49.07 1.75 -12.32
C THR A 211 50.17 2.75 -11.96
N ASP A 212 50.16 3.30 -10.73
CA ASP A 212 51.28 4.12 -10.22
C ASP A 212 52.59 3.35 -10.17
N THR A 213 52.56 2.12 -9.69
CA THR A 213 53.72 1.23 -9.65
C THR A 213 54.23 0.90 -11.06
N LEU A 214 53.30 0.55 -11.97
CA LEU A 214 53.62 0.21 -13.36
C LEU A 214 54.21 1.39 -14.12
N TYR A 215 53.70 2.61 -13.93
CA TYR A 215 54.23 3.82 -14.50
C TYR A 215 55.67 4.09 -13.99
N SER A 216 55.92 3.89 -12.68
CA SER A 216 57.24 4.04 -12.07
C SER A 216 58.24 3.02 -12.63
N ILE A 217 57.87 1.78 -12.81
CA ILE A 217 58.67 0.74 -13.48
C ILE A 217 58.89 1.11 -14.94
N GLY A 218 57.88 1.59 -15.65
CA GLY A 218 57.98 2.05 -17.03
C GLY A 218 59.00 3.18 -17.23
N LEU A 219 58.96 4.17 -16.33
CA LEU A 219 59.95 5.25 -16.33
C LEU A 219 61.42 4.74 -16.22
N GLN A 220 61.64 3.77 -15.34
CA GLN A 220 62.97 3.17 -15.16
C GLN A 220 63.41 2.37 -16.39
N ARG A 221 62.52 1.60 -16.99
CA ARG A 221 62.73 0.80 -18.18
C ARG A 221 62.99 1.69 -19.41
N HIS A 222 62.31 2.80 -19.54
CA HIS A 222 62.48 3.75 -20.62
C HIS A 222 63.87 4.41 -20.55
N LYS A 223 64.40 4.73 -19.35
CA LYS A 223 65.73 5.26 -19.16
C LYS A 223 66.85 4.35 -19.68
N ILE A 224 66.62 3.02 -19.64
CA ILE A 224 67.55 2.01 -20.16
C ILE A 224 67.15 1.50 -21.55
N ALA A 225 66.27 2.24 -22.27
CA ALA A 225 65.77 1.91 -23.59
C ALA A 225 65.11 0.53 -23.72
N ALA A 226 64.62 -0.05 -22.61
CA ALA A 226 63.92 -1.35 -22.56
C ALA A 226 62.47 -1.28 -22.95
N ILE A 227 61.80 -0.09 -23.00
CA ILE A 227 60.46 0.15 -23.55
C ILE A 227 60.44 1.40 -24.43
N SER A 228 59.48 1.45 -25.36
CA SER A 228 59.32 2.57 -26.27
C SER A 228 58.72 3.80 -25.56
N ARG A 229 58.88 4.99 -26.18
CA ARG A 229 58.21 6.20 -25.72
C ARG A 229 56.66 6.06 -25.80
N ALA A 230 56.18 5.35 -26.80
CA ALA A 230 54.71 5.06 -26.94
C ALA A 230 54.18 4.26 -25.76
N ASP A 231 54.90 3.21 -25.34
CA ASP A 231 54.50 2.40 -24.16
C ASP A 231 54.51 3.25 -22.88
N LEU A 232 55.49 4.14 -22.70
CA LEU A 232 55.54 5.04 -21.56
C LEU A 232 54.34 6.02 -21.53
N LEU A 233 53.96 6.58 -22.69
CA LEU A 233 52.81 7.46 -22.81
C LEU A 233 51.49 6.71 -22.54
N THR A 234 51.39 5.44 -22.95
CA THR A 234 50.24 4.57 -22.63
C THR A 234 50.14 4.37 -21.12
N LEU A 235 51.23 4.01 -20.44
CA LEU A 235 51.24 3.88 -18.98
C LEU A 235 50.89 5.19 -18.26
N GLN A 236 51.31 6.34 -18.80
CA GLN A 236 50.94 7.65 -18.25
C GLN A 236 49.44 7.94 -18.44
N LEU A 237 48.86 7.60 -19.59
CA LEU A 237 47.42 7.72 -19.87
C LEU A 237 46.62 6.81 -18.96
N ASP A 238 47.04 5.55 -18.78
CA ASP A 238 46.41 4.59 -17.89
C ASP A 238 46.37 5.09 -16.44
N LYS A 239 47.46 5.72 -15.96
CA LYS A 239 47.51 6.35 -14.64
C LYS A 239 46.48 7.48 -14.50
N VAL A 240 46.34 8.37 -15.50
CA VAL A 240 45.35 9.45 -15.49
C VAL A 240 43.94 8.87 -15.51
N ASN A 241 43.70 7.87 -16.35
CA ASN A 241 42.36 7.18 -16.43
C ASN A 241 42.02 6.46 -15.12
N ALA A 242 42.97 5.77 -14.49
CA ALA A 242 42.78 5.10 -13.22
C ALA A 242 42.38 6.08 -12.09
N ARG A 243 43.02 7.26 -12.07
CA ARG A 243 42.65 8.33 -11.12
C ARG A 243 41.20 8.80 -11.33
N ASN A 244 40.85 9.12 -12.58
CA ASN A 244 39.48 9.54 -12.91
C ASN A 244 38.45 8.46 -12.56
N THR A 245 38.77 7.18 -12.80
CA THR A 245 37.92 6.04 -12.44
C THR A 245 37.73 5.94 -10.93
N LEU A 246 38.79 6.14 -10.14
CA LEU A 246 38.71 6.12 -8.68
C LEU A 246 37.82 7.25 -8.14
N GLU A 247 37.97 8.48 -8.67
CA GLU A 247 37.10 9.60 -8.25
C GLU A 247 35.64 9.36 -8.60
N ASN A 248 35.35 8.84 -9.80
CA ASN A 248 33.99 8.48 -10.20
C ASN A 248 33.41 7.36 -9.34
N ALA A 249 34.19 6.31 -9.06
CA ALA A 249 33.75 5.21 -8.19
C ALA A 249 33.47 5.69 -6.74
N GLN A 250 34.27 6.65 -6.23
CA GLN A 250 34.03 7.25 -4.92
C GLN A 250 32.72 8.02 -4.88
N ILE A 251 32.36 8.74 -5.94
CA ILE A 251 31.08 9.45 -6.06
C ILE A 251 29.92 8.44 -6.14
N ALA A 252 30.08 7.38 -6.95
CA ALA A 252 29.07 6.32 -7.09
C ALA A 252 28.81 5.62 -5.75
N LEU A 253 29.87 5.29 -5.01
CA LEU A 253 29.78 4.69 -3.68
C LEU A 253 29.01 5.58 -2.69
N LYS A 254 29.33 6.88 -2.63
CA LYS A 254 28.59 7.82 -1.78
C LYS A 254 27.12 7.91 -2.14
N ARG A 255 26.78 7.91 -3.44
CA ARG A 255 25.38 7.91 -3.92
C ARG A 255 24.65 6.63 -3.52
N ALA A 256 25.27 5.47 -3.69
CA ALA A 256 24.66 4.19 -3.35
C ALA A 256 24.45 4.05 -1.82
N MET A 257 25.43 4.49 -1.00
CA MET A 257 25.27 4.54 0.48
C MET A 257 24.13 5.46 0.88
N PHE A 258 24.07 6.66 0.31
CA PHE A 258 22.98 7.60 0.57
C PHE A 258 21.61 7.02 0.19
N ALA A 259 21.51 6.35 -0.96
CA ALA A 259 20.28 5.74 -1.44
C ALA A 259 19.79 4.65 -0.49
N LEU A 260 20.67 3.72 -0.08
CA LEU A 260 20.32 2.66 0.88
C LEU A 260 19.96 3.24 2.26
N ALA A 261 20.75 4.17 2.80
CA ALA A 261 20.45 4.79 4.09
C ALA A 261 19.11 5.53 4.07
N SER A 262 18.82 6.24 2.98
CA SER A 262 17.54 6.94 2.77
C SER A 262 16.36 5.98 2.68
N PHE A 263 16.52 4.86 1.97
CA PHE A 263 15.50 3.81 1.85
C PHE A 263 15.20 3.15 3.21
N LEU A 264 16.25 2.87 4.00
CA LEU A 264 16.12 2.31 5.35
C LEU A 264 15.69 3.33 6.41
N ASN A 265 15.44 4.60 6.02
CA ASN A 265 15.11 5.69 6.93
C ASN A 265 16.18 5.90 8.03
N MET A 266 17.45 5.71 7.67
CA MET A 266 18.61 5.95 8.53
C MET A 266 19.18 7.34 8.28
N ASP A 267 20.12 7.76 9.14
CA ASP A 267 20.90 8.99 8.88
C ASP A 267 21.65 8.86 7.54
N LYS A 268 21.46 9.86 6.68
CA LYS A 268 21.99 9.91 5.31
C LYS A 268 23.51 9.91 5.24
N HIS A 269 24.19 10.24 6.33
CA HIS A 269 25.67 10.24 6.45
C HIS A 269 26.20 8.95 7.09
N THR A 270 25.36 7.96 7.37
CA THR A 270 25.78 6.67 7.93
C THR A 270 26.76 5.97 6.98
N GLN A 271 27.93 5.60 7.50
CA GLN A 271 28.85 4.73 6.77
C GLN A 271 28.32 3.29 6.85
N ILE A 272 28.10 2.68 5.70
CA ILE A 272 27.56 1.32 5.59
C ILE A 272 28.63 0.42 4.97
N GLU A 273 28.97 -0.64 5.67
CA GLU A 273 29.81 -1.74 5.18
C GLU A 273 28.93 -2.96 4.97
N LEU A 274 28.95 -3.54 3.77
CA LEU A 274 28.13 -4.70 3.46
C LEU A 274 28.91 -5.99 3.67
N ASP A 275 28.22 -6.96 4.27
CA ASP A 275 28.66 -8.35 4.32
C ASP A 275 27.88 -9.12 3.22
N MET A 276 28.62 -9.54 2.18
CA MET A 276 28.04 -10.19 1.00
C MET A 276 27.49 -11.57 1.35
N PRO A 277 26.29 -11.93 0.88
CA PRO A 277 25.81 -13.28 1.03
C PRO A 277 26.71 -14.25 0.23
N GLY A 278 27.03 -15.38 0.84
CA GLY A 278 27.69 -16.48 0.15
C GLY A 278 26.79 -17.08 -0.94
N ARG A 279 27.33 -18.08 -1.63
CA ARG A 279 26.55 -18.85 -2.61
C ARG A 279 25.33 -19.46 -1.95
N PRO A 280 24.11 -19.21 -2.46
CA PRO A 280 22.89 -19.80 -1.90
C PRO A 280 22.86 -21.32 -2.11
N LEU A 281 22.14 -22.02 -1.22
CA LEU A 281 21.89 -23.45 -1.36
C LEU A 281 21.12 -23.72 -2.66
N ALA A 282 21.43 -24.85 -3.30
CA ALA A 282 20.72 -25.24 -4.49
C ALA A 282 19.25 -25.58 -4.16
N MET A 283 18.33 -24.88 -4.82
CA MET A 283 16.89 -25.06 -4.67
C MET A 283 16.23 -24.98 -6.04
N GLU A 284 15.41 -25.95 -6.40
CA GLU A 284 14.63 -25.94 -7.63
C GLU A 284 13.16 -25.74 -7.30
N ILE A 285 12.53 -24.76 -7.92
CA ILE A 285 11.11 -24.43 -7.73
C ILE A 285 10.33 -24.97 -8.92
N SER A 286 9.28 -25.77 -8.64
CA SER A 286 8.37 -26.26 -9.68
C SER A 286 7.46 -25.13 -10.16
N VAL A 287 7.38 -24.95 -11.48
CA VAL A 287 6.47 -23.97 -12.11
C VAL A 287 5.01 -24.25 -11.73
N ASP A 288 4.61 -25.54 -11.76
CA ASP A 288 3.22 -25.93 -11.45
C ASP A 288 2.85 -25.64 -10.00
N GLU A 289 3.77 -25.88 -9.06
CA GLU A 289 3.54 -25.53 -7.66
C GLU A 289 3.45 -24.02 -7.47
N ALA A 290 4.38 -23.25 -8.05
CA ALA A 290 4.37 -21.81 -7.97
C ALA A 290 3.08 -21.20 -8.57
N LEU A 291 2.61 -21.71 -9.71
CA LEU A 291 1.33 -21.31 -10.31
C LEU A 291 0.14 -21.62 -9.41
N ALA A 292 0.09 -22.84 -8.83
CA ALA A 292 -0.98 -23.20 -7.91
C ALA A 292 -1.01 -22.28 -6.68
N ARG A 293 0.16 -21.96 -6.09
CA ARG A 293 0.29 -21.03 -4.97
C ARG A 293 -0.10 -19.61 -5.37
N ALA A 294 0.36 -19.12 -6.52
CA ALA A 294 0.01 -17.80 -7.02
C ALA A 294 -1.50 -17.65 -7.22
N LYS A 295 -2.15 -18.61 -7.88
CA LYS A 295 -3.62 -18.61 -8.09
C LYS A 295 -4.39 -18.59 -6.78
N SER A 296 -3.93 -19.26 -5.75
CA SER A 296 -4.63 -19.29 -4.45
C SER A 296 -4.35 -18.05 -3.57
N ASN A 297 -3.18 -17.43 -3.71
CA ASN A 297 -2.70 -16.46 -2.74
C ASN A 297 -2.55 -15.03 -3.27
N ASN A 298 -2.27 -14.85 -4.57
CA ASN A 298 -1.99 -13.51 -5.11
C ASN A 298 -3.20 -12.58 -4.98
N PRO A 299 -3.05 -11.36 -4.42
CA PRO A 299 -4.15 -10.42 -4.23
C PRO A 299 -4.80 -9.96 -5.52
N ASN A 300 -4.08 -9.97 -6.66
CA ASN A 300 -4.61 -9.58 -7.95
C ASN A 300 -5.77 -10.49 -8.40
N PHE A 301 -5.73 -11.79 -8.08
CA PHE A 301 -6.86 -12.69 -8.35
C PHE A 301 -8.10 -12.29 -7.56
N LEU A 302 -7.94 -11.98 -6.27
CA LEU A 302 -9.06 -11.53 -5.44
C LEU A 302 -9.60 -10.18 -5.92
N GLN A 303 -8.74 -9.31 -6.40
CA GLN A 303 -9.15 -8.03 -7.00
C GLN A 303 -10.01 -8.24 -8.25
N GLN A 304 -9.58 -9.12 -9.16
CA GLN A 304 -10.37 -9.41 -10.35
C GLN A 304 -11.72 -10.08 -10.00
N GLN A 305 -11.72 -10.98 -9.03
CA GLN A 305 -12.95 -11.57 -8.51
C GLN A 305 -13.88 -10.53 -7.89
N GLN A 306 -13.35 -9.58 -7.14
CA GLN A 306 -14.09 -8.44 -6.59
C GLN A 306 -14.72 -7.61 -7.71
N HIS A 307 -13.96 -7.22 -8.73
CA HIS A 307 -14.45 -6.42 -9.86
C HIS A 307 -15.57 -7.14 -10.63
N VAL A 308 -15.45 -8.45 -10.83
CA VAL A 308 -16.51 -9.26 -11.46
C VAL A 308 -17.78 -9.26 -10.62
N LEU A 309 -17.68 -9.47 -9.29
CA LEU A 309 -18.83 -9.42 -8.37
C LEU A 309 -19.47 -8.04 -8.34
N GLU A 310 -18.70 -6.97 -8.36
CA GLU A 310 -19.22 -5.60 -8.42
C GLU A 310 -19.97 -5.32 -9.73
N ALA A 311 -19.42 -5.77 -10.87
CA ALA A 311 -20.09 -5.65 -12.15
C ALA A 311 -21.37 -6.52 -12.23
N GLU A 312 -21.38 -7.71 -11.64
CA GLU A 312 -22.57 -8.55 -11.50
C GLU A 312 -23.65 -7.88 -10.60
N ARG A 313 -23.22 -7.24 -9.50
CA ARG A 313 -24.08 -6.42 -8.66
C ARG A 313 -24.76 -5.33 -9.48
N ASP A 314 -23.99 -4.61 -10.32
CA ASP A 314 -24.51 -3.49 -11.10
C ASP A 314 -25.48 -3.95 -12.21
N VAL A 315 -25.25 -5.13 -12.82
CA VAL A 315 -26.22 -5.76 -13.73
C VAL A 315 -27.49 -6.13 -12.97
N ASN A 316 -27.37 -6.71 -11.77
CA ASN A 316 -28.53 -7.05 -10.94
C ASN A 316 -29.31 -5.78 -10.53
N LYS A 317 -28.59 -4.74 -10.08
CA LYS A 317 -29.17 -3.45 -9.70
C LYS A 317 -29.96 -2.84 -10.87
N THR A 318 -29.35 -2.67 -12.03
CA THR A 318 -30.00 -2.09 -13.20
C THR A 318 -31.19 -2.92 -13.71
N ARG A 319 -31.11 -4.25 -13.59
CA ARG A 319 -32.23 -5.15 -13.92
C ARG A 319 -33.41 -4.96 -12.98
N VAL A 320 -33.14 -4.84 -11.68
CA VAL A 320 -34.19 -4.64 -10.67
C VAL A 320 -34.80 -3.25 -10.80
N GLU A 321 -33.97 -2.21 -10.94
CA GLU A 321 -34.41 -0.81 -11.09
C GLU A 321 -35.12 -0.55 -12.44
N SER A 322 -34.97 -1.43 -13.42
CA SER A 322 -35.72 -1.34 -14.69
C SER A 322 -37.20 -1.71 -14.56
N ARG A 323 -37.59 -2.34 -13.46
CA ARG A 323 -38.98 -2.71 -13.14
C ARG A 323 -39.68 -1.54 -12.45
N PHE A 324 -40.87 -1.79 -11.93
CA PHE A 324 -41.56 -0.87 -11.05
C PHE A 324 -40.98 -0.93 -9.61
N ASN A 325 -41.03 0.18 -8.91
CA ASN A 325 -40.65 0.23 -7.50
C ASN A 325 -41.87 0.11 -6.62
N ALA A 326 -41.84 -0.78 -5.64
CA ALA A 326 -42.86 -0.89 -4.61
C ALA A 326 -42.19 -0.82 -3.24
N SER A 327 -42.74 -0.03 -2.33
CA SER A 327 -42.27 0.10 -0.96
C SER A 327 -43.41 -0.09 0.02
N LEU A 328 -43.13 -0.78 1.11
CA LEU A 328 -43.96 -0.93 2.27
C LEU A 328 -43.39 -0.13 3.44
N ASN A 329 -44.19 0.70 4.06
CA ASN A 329 -43.88 1.31 5.34
C ASN A 329 -44.99 0.97 6.31
N ALA A 330 -44.64 0.34 7.41
CA ALA A 330 -45.57 0.00 8.46
C ALA A 330 -45.01 0.48 9.80
N SER A 331 -45.83 1.15 10.58
CA SER A 331 -45.48 1.54 11.95
C SER A 331 -46.65 1.53 12.88
N VAL A 332 -46.37 1.24 14.13
CA VAL A 332 -47.31 1.32 15.25
C VAL A 332 -46.64 2.11 16.37
N GLY A 333 -47.41 2.94 17.02
CA GLY A 333 -46.89 3.77 18.09
C GLY A 333 -47.96 4.57 18.79
N PHE A 334 -47.51 5.61 19.47
CA PHE A 334 -48.40 6.50 20.22
C PHE A 334 -47.96 7.94 19.95
N ASN A 335 -48.95 8.84 19.86
CA ASN A 335 -48.70 10.28 19.80
C ASN A 335 -49.65 11.03 20.71
N GLN A 336 -49.27 12.23 21.11
CA GLN A 336 -50.10 13.13 21.91
C GLN A 336 -49.70 14.57 21.67
N VAL A 337 -50.69 15.46 21.65
CA VAL A 337 -50.51 16.89 21.66
C VAL A 337 -51.19 17.47 22.87
N ALA A 338 -50.48 18.34 23.61
CA ALA A 338 -51.02 18.98 24.81
C ALA A 338 -50.41 20.37 25.00
N ASP A 339 -51.08 21.20 25.79
CA ASP A 339 -50.60 22.58 26.11
C ASP A 339 -49.45 22.56 27.14
N ASN A 340 -49.23 21.47 27.85
CA ASN A 340 -48.22 21.28 28.88
C ASN A 340 -47.36 20.04 28.58
N PHE A 341 -46.10 20.12 28.91
CA PHE A 341 -45.13 19.01 28.77
C PHE A 341 -45.62 17.71 29.48
N LYS A 342 -46.13 17.85 30.71
CA LYS A 342 -46.58 16.68 31.50
C LYS A 342 -47.80 15.96 30.87
N ASP A 343 -48.72 16.72 30.29
CA ASP A 343 -49.93 16.19 29.68
C ASP A 343 -49.65 15.58 28.29
N ALA A 344 -48.56 15.99 27.62
CA ALA A 344 -48.12 15.39 26.36
C ALA A 344 -47.70 13.91 26.48
N TYR A 345 -47.47 13.40 27.70
CA TYR A 345 -47.17 11.99 27.95
C TYR A 345 -48.27 11.23 28.74
N ARG A 346 -49.37 11.90 29.14
CA ARG A 346 -50.30 11.33 30.11
C ARG A 346 -51.31 10.37 29.52
N LYS A 347 -51.80 10.59 28.31
CA LYS A 347 -52.80 9.78 27.63
C LYS A 347 -52.54 9.71 26.13
N PRO A 348 -51.40 9.12 25.72
CA PRO A 348 -51.05 9.09 24.31
C PRO A 348 -52.07 8.23 23.54
N MET A 349 -52.43 8.71 22.35
CA MET A 349 -53.33 8.01 21.43
C MET A 349 -52.53 7.06 20.56
N GLN A 350 -53.12 5.91 20.28
CA GLN A 350 -52.54 4.94 19.34
C GLN A 350 -52.47 5.54 17.93
N GLN A 351 -51.34 5.33 17.27
CA GLN A 351 -51.08 5.75 15.90
C GLN A 351 -50.61 4.56 15.08
N ASP A 352 -51.38 4.12 14.13
CA ASP A 352 -51.05 3.03 13.23
C ASP A 352 -50.91 3.60 11.80
N LEU A 353 -49.85 3.20 11.11
CA LEU A 353 -49.62 3.56 9.73
C LEU A 353 -49.19 2.32 8.94
N VAL A 354 -49.95 2.01 7.89
CA VAL A 354 -49.53 1.05 6.87
C VAL A 354 -49.68 1.73 5.51
N SER A 355 -48.57 1.84 4.80
CA SER A 355 -48.52 2.49 3.49
C SER A 355 -47.80 1.59 2.51
N VAL A 356 -48.41 1.33 1.38
CA VAL A 356 -47.83 0.66 0.23
C VAL A 356 -47.80 1.66 -0.91
N SER A 357 -46.60 1.99 -1.36
CA SER A 357 -46.39 2.89 -2.50
C SER A 357 -45.87 2.10 -3.68
N VAL A 358 -46.48 2.31 -4.86
CA VAL A 358 -46.03 1.70 -6.13
C VAL A 358 -45.75 2.80 -7.15
N SER A 359 -44.56 2.82 -7.72
CA SER A 359 -44.16 3.73 -8.78
C SER A 359 -43.87 2.94 -10.03
N ILE A 360 -44.67 3.15 -11.07
CA ILE A 360 -44.54 2.46 -12.36
C ILE A 360 -44.13 3.50 -13.41
N PRO A 361 -42.93 3.38 -13.98
CA PRO A 361 -42.53 4.26 -15.07
C PRO A 361 -43.23 3.85 -16.37
N LEU A 362 -44.03 4.73 -16.89
CA LEU A 362 -44.83 4.44 -18.09
C LEU A 362 -44.02 4.70 -19.36
N VAL A 363 -43.24 5.78 -19.41
CA VAL A 363 -42.38 6.17 -20.57
C VAL A 363 -41.04 6.69 -20.06
N ASP A 364 -39.95 6.12 -20.53
CA ASP A 364 -38.59 6.54 -20.20
C ASP A 364 -37.68 6.61 -21.44
N TRP A 365 -38.25 6.51 -22.62
CA TRP A 365 -37.54 6.58 -23.90
C TRP A 365 -36.37 5.58 -24.03
N GLY A 366 -36.41 4.49 -23.28
CA GLY A 366 -35.39 3.44 -23.32
C GLY A 366 -34.20 3.66 -22.37
N VAL A 367 -34.22 4.65 -21.50
CA VAL A 367 -33.13 4.95 -20.54
C VAL A 367 -32.79 3.74 -19.67
N ARG A 368 -33.77 3.03 -19.14
CA ARG A 368 -33.55 1.84 -18.29
C ARG A 368 -32.99 0.67 -19.06
N LYS A 369 -33.51 0.42 -20.27
CA LYS A 369 -32.96 -0.62 -21.15
C LYS A 369 -31.52 -0.30 -21.54
N GLY A 370 -31.23 0.97 -21.84
CA GLY A 370 -29.87 1.43 -22.12
C GLY A 370 -28.92 1.22 -20.94
N LYS A 371 -29.32 1.62 -19.74
CA LYS A 371 -28.52 1.40 -18.50
C LYS A 371 -28.27 -0.09 -18.23
N HIS A 372 -29.26 -0.95 -18.41
CA HIS A 372 -29.09 -2.38 -18.23
C HIS A 372 -28.15 -3.00 -19.27
N ASN A 373 -28.29 -2.62 -20.55
CA ASN A 373 -27.39 -3.09 -21.60
C ASN A 373 -25.96 -2.60 -21.40
N MET A 374 -25.78 -1.35 -20.94
CA MET A 374 -24.47 -0.81 -20.56
C MET A 374 -23.82 -1.62 -19.43
N ALA A 375 -24.58 -1.91 -18.38
CA ALA A 375 -24.08 -2.74 -17.26
C ALA A 375 -23.69 -4.16 -17.72
N ARG A 376 -24.48 -4.79 -18.60
CA ARG A 376 -24.14 -6.11 -19.18
C ARG A 376 -22.85 -6.07 -20.01
N ASN A 377 -22.70 -5.07 -20.85
CA ASN A 377 -21.48 -4.94 -21.66
C ASN A 377 -20.27 -4.64 -20.76
N ASN A 378 -20.42 -3.81 -19.73
CA ASN A 378 -19.40 -3.58 -18.72
C ASN A 378 -18.98 -4.88 -18.02
N LEU A 379 -19.93 -5.73 -17.62
CA LEU A 379 -19.61 -7.03 -17.04
C LEU A 379 -18.76 -7.89 -17.99
N ASN A 380 -19.09 -7.89 -19.30
CA ASN A 380 -18.30 -8.62 -20.28
C ASN A 380 -16.87 -8.05 -20.39
N VAL A 381 -16.72 -6.72 -20.39
CA VAL A 381 -15.41 -6.05 -20.39
C VAL A 381 -14.60 -6.45 -19.17
N VAL A 382 -15.20 -6.40 -17.98
CA VAL A 382 -14.54 -6.78 -16.71
C VAL A 382 -14.12 -8.27 -16.73
N LYS A 383 -14.97 -9.17 -17.25
CA LYS A 383 -14.62 -10.60 -17.36
C LYS A 383 -13.44 -10.85 -18.32
N ILE A 384 -13.40 -10.11 -19.43
CA ILE A 384 -12.29 -10.21 -20.39
C ILE A 384 -11.01 -9.66 -19.74
N ALA A 385 -11.08 -8.51 -19.07
CA ALA A 385 -9.95 -7.92 -18.35
C ALA A 385 -9.42 -8.86 -17.24
N ALA A 386 -10.32 -9.49 -16.48
CA ALA A 386 -9.93 -10.48 -15.46
C ALA A 386 -9.19 -11.68 -16.08
N ARG A 387 -9.63 -12.17 -17.24
CA ARG A 387 -8.95 -13.25 -17.93
C ARG A 387 -7.58 -12.84 -18.49
N GLN A 388 -7.45 -11.61 -18.98
CA GLN A 388 -6.16 -11.07 -19.44
C GLN A 388 -5.15 -10.95 -18.28
N GLU A 389 -5.57 -10.45 -17.11
CA GLU A 389 -4.71 -10.36 -15.93
C GLU A 389 -4.32 -11.77 -15.39
N GLU A 390 -5.22 -12.75 -15.46
CA GLU A 390 -4.90 -14.13 -15.12
C GLU A 390 -3.78 -14.68 -16.01
N LEU A 391 -3.90 -14.54 -17.33
CA LEU A 391 -2.88 -14.99 -18.27
C LEU A 391 -1.54 -14.29 -18.07
N LYS A 392 -1.57 -12.97 -17.82
CA LYS A 392 -0.37 -12.19 -17.53
C LYS A 392 0.35 -12.66 -16.27
N LEU A 393 -0.41 -12.95 -15.20
CA LEU A 393 0.17 -13.49 -13.98
C LEU A 393 0.74 -14.91 -14.18
N GLU A 394 0.06 -15.76 -14.95
CA GLU A 394 0.57 -17.09 -15.33
C GLU A 394 1.91 -16.97 -16.06
N GLU A 395 2.01 -16.05 -17.02
CA GLU A 395 3.25 -15.77 -17.76
C GLU A 395 4.34 -15.24 -16.82
N GLU A 396 4.03 -14.26 -15.97
CA GLU A 396 5.00 -13.67 -15.05
C GLU A 396 5.55 -14.69 -14.06
N VAL A 397 4.71 -15.53 -13.46
CA VAL A 397 5.14 -16.59 -12.55
C VAL A 397 6.03 -17.61 -13.29
N THR A 398 5.60 -18.06 -14.46
CA THR A 398 6.34 -19.05 -15.25
C THR A 398 7.74 -18.54 -15.63
N MET A 399 7.83 -17.30 -16.13
CA MET A 399 9.10 -16.70 -16.50
C MET A 399 10.00 -16.47 -15.28
N THR A 400 9.45 -15.92 -14.18
CA THR A 400 10.24 -15.64 -12.98
C THR A 400 10.81 -16.92 -12.34
N VAL A 401 10.03 -18.02 -12.33
CA VAL A 401 10.51 -19.31 -11.81
C VAL A 401 11.56 -19.91 -12.74
N SER A 402 11.37 -19.84 -14.06
CA SER A 402 12.34 -20.31 -15.04
C SER A 402 13.67 -19.55 -14.91
N ASP A 403 13.61 -18.22 -14.80
CA ASP A 403 14.79 -17.37 -14.59
C ASP A 403 15.49 -17.73 -13.29
N PHE A 404 14.76 -17.90 -12.19
CA PHE A 404 15.32 -18.28 -10.90
C PHE A 404 16.09 -19.60 -10.96
N ASN A 405 15.51 -20.64 -11.57
CA ASN A 405 16.14 -21.96 -11.68
C ASN A 405 17.44 -21.92 -12.53
N ILE A 406 17.50 -21.02 -13.52
CA ILE A 406 18.71 -20.79 -14.32
C ILE A 406 19.79 -20.05 -13.53
N GLN A 407 19.42 -19.07 -12.69
CA GLN A 407 20.38 -18.22 -11.96
C GLN A 407 21.33 -19.01 -11.08
N GLN A 408 20.92 -20.12 -10.49
CA GLN A 408 21.81 -20.93 -9.66
C GLN A 408 23.00 -21.48 -10.42
N ARG A 409 22.78 -21.91 -11.67
CA ARG A 409 23.89 -22.37 -12.56
C ARG A 409 24.76 -21.20 -13.00
N LEU A 410 24.16 -20.03 -13.26
CA LEU A 410 24.88 -18.83 -13.64
C LEU A 410 25.78 -18.31 -12.51
N ILE A 411 25.34 -18.41 -11.24
CA ILE A 411 26.17 -18.05 -10.08
C ILE A 411 27.41 -18.93 -10.02
N ALA A 412 27.25 -20.26 -10.14
CA ALA A 412 28.38 -21.19 -10.11
C ALA A 412 29.40 -20.90 -11.22
N SER A 413 28.91 -20.66 -12.44
CA SER A 413 29.76 -20.32 -13.58
C SER A 413 30.44 -18.94 -13.42
N ALA A 414 29.73 -17.96 -12.85
CA ALA A 414 30.28 -16.63 -12.62
C ALA A 414 31.33 -16.63 -11.49
N GLU A 415 31.15 -17.45 -10.45
CA GLU A 415 32.13 -17.66 -9.38
C GLU A 415 33.42 -18.27 -9.91
N GLU A 416 33.32 -19.36 -10.69
CA GLU A 416 34.46 -20.00 -11.35
C GLU A 416 35.20 -19.02 -12.31
N ALA A 417 34.42 -18.27 -13.10
CA ALA A 417 35.01 -17.26 -14.01
C ALA A 417 35.74 -16.16 -13.25
N LEU A 418 35.23 -15.72 -12.09
CA LEU A 418 35.88 -14.76 -11.23
C LEU A 418 37.25 -15.27 -10.70
N ASP A 419 37.26 -16.50 -10.16
CA ASP A 419 38.48 -17.11 -9.61
C ASP A 419 39.53 -17.27 -10.69
N LEU A 420 39.17 -17.73 -11.90
CA LEU A 420 40.04 -17.83 -13.02
C LEU A 420 40.57 -16.46 -13.49
N ALA A 421 39.75 -15.42 -13.50
CA ALA A 421 40.14 -14.07 -13.90
C ALA A 421 41.10 -13.44 -12.90
N ILE A 422 40.89 -13.64 -11.58
CA ILE A 422 41.80 -13.18 -10.52
C ILE A 422 43.16 -13.86 -10.69
N MET A 423 43.20 -15.18 -10.86
CA MET A 423 44.50 -15.90 -11.09
C MET A 423 45.17 -15.45 -12.35
N ALA A 424 44.44 -15.27 -13.45
CA ALA A 424 45.00 -14.80 -14.73
C ALA A 424 45.59 -13.40 -14.62
N TYR A 425 44.92 -12.49 -13.93
CA TYR A 425 45.44 -11.13 -13.71
C TYR A 425 46.73 -11.15 -12.89
N GLU A 426 46.76 -11.87 -11.78
CA GLU A 426 47.95 -11.93 -10.91
C GLU A 426 49.17 -12.53 -11.65
N GLN A 427 48.93 -13.63 -12.41
CA GLN A 427 49.99 -14.21 -13.24
C GLN A 427 50.51 -13.24 -14.32
N THR A 428 49.60 -12.52 -14.98
CA THR A 428 50.00 -11.55 -16.02
C THR A 428 50.73 -10.36 -15.42
N ARG A 429 50.29 -9.88 -14.24
CA ARG A 429 50.97 -8.83 -13.49
C ARG A 429 52.40 -9.20 -13.12
N GLN A 430 52.62 -10.41 -12.61
CA GLN A 430 53.97 -10.90 -12.27
C GLN A 430 54.85 -11.04 -13.52
N ARG A 431 54.30 -11.57 -14.63
CA ARG A 431 55.02 -11.64 -15.91
C ARG A 431 55.36 -10.27 -16.46
N PHE A 432 54.49 -9.28 -16.28
CA PHE A 432 54.79 -7.90 -16.65
C PHE A 432 55.95 -7.32 -15.82
N ILE A 433 55.96 -7.53 -14.50
CA ILE A 433 57.03 -7.06 -13.62
C ILE A 433 58.42 -7.58 -14.04
N ILE A 434 58.51 -8.84 -14.47
CA ILE A 434 59.75 -9.45 -14.92
C ILE A 434 60.04 -9.25 -16.43
N GLY A 435 59.19 -8.47 -17.13
CA GLY A 435 59.41 -8.11 -18.54
C GLY A 435 59.01 -9.18 -19.56
N LYS A 436 58.21 -10.18 -19.18
CA LYS A 436 57.71 -11.26 -20.03
C LYS A 436 56.27 -11.07 -20.52
N ALA A 437 55.62 -9.97 -20.20
CA ALA A 437 54.30 -9.58 -20.72
C ALA A 437 54.33 -8.09 -21.10
N ASP A 438 53.49 -7.71 -22.06
CA ASP A 438 53.30 -6.33 -22.49
C ASP A 438 52.16 -5.63 -21.71
N VAL A 439 52.06 -4.30 -21.90
CA VAL A 439 51.03 -3.46 -21.24
C VAL A 439 49.61 -3.86 -21.66
N ASN A 440 49.42 -4.18 -22.95
CA ASN A 440 48.10 -4.53 -23.47
C ASN A 440 47.56 -5.82 -22.82
N SER A 441 48.42 -6.84 -22.69
CA SER A 441 48.08 -8.11 -22.02
C SER A 441 47.67 -7.87 -20.55
N LEU A 442 48.34 -6.96 -19.85
CA LEU A 442 48.05 -6.61 -18.47
C LEU A 442 46.69 -5.90 -18.36
N THR A 443 46.44 -4.88 -19.18
CA THR A 443 45.20 -4.10 -19.21
C THR A 443 44.01 -5.02 -19.58
N LEU A 444 44.18 -5.92 -20.54
CA LEU A 444 43.15 -6.88 -20.91
C LEU A 444 42.79 -7.84 -19.76
N SER A 445 43.80 -8.35 -19.04
CA SER A 445 43.55 -9.25 -17.89
C SER A 445 42.89 -8.55 -16.73
N LEU A 446 43.21 -7.26 -16.47
CA LEU A 446 42.53 -6.43 -15.49
C LEU A 446 41.06 -6.19 -15.84
N ASN A 447 40.76 -5.82 -17.09
CA ASN A 447 39.40 -5.61 -17.55
C ASN A 447 38.55 -6.89 -17.41
N ARG A 448 39.12 -8.04 -17.73
CA ARG A 448 38.46 -9.35 -17.55
C ARG A 448 38.14 -9.65 -16.08
N GLN A 449 39.08 -9.34 -15.16
CA GLN A 449 38.86 -9.49 -13.72
C GLN A 449 37.73 -8.58 -13.25
N GLN A 450 37.70 -7.31 -13.65
CA GLN A 450 36.66 -6.36 -13.29
C GLN A 450 35.26 -6.82 -13.80
N GLU A 451 35.21 -7.27 -15.05
CA GLU A 451 33.96 -7.80 -15.65
C GLU A 451 33.48 -9.06 -14.95
N ALA A 452 34.37 -10.01 -14.64
CA ALA A 452 34.01 -11.22 -13.90
C ALA A 452 33.47 -10.90 -12.50
N GLN A 453 34.08 -9.93 -11.79
CA GLN A 453 33.58 -9.47 -10.47
C GLN A 453 32.18 -8.90 -10.56
N LYS A 454 31.91 -8.03 -11.53
CA LYS A 454 30.57 -7.48 -11.77
C LYS A 454 29.55 -8.53 -12.12
N ASN A 455 29.91 -9.48 -12.97
CA ASN A 455 29.03 -10.56 -13.39
C ASN A 455 28.67 -11.48 -12.21
N TYR A 456 29.61 -11.76 -11.30
CA TYR A 456 29.32 -12.52 -10.08
C TYR A 456 28.35 -11.81 -9.15
N ILE A 457 28.57 -10.52 -8.87
CA ILE A 457 27.66 -9.71 -8.03
C ILE A 457 26.29 -9.62 -8.68
N SER A 458 26.23 -9.40 -10.01
CA SER A 458 24.95 -9.34 -10.74
C SER A 458 24.19 -10.67 -10.74
N ALA A 459 24.89 -11.79 -10.82
CA ALA A 459 24.28 -13.13 -10.75
C ALA A 459 23.66 -13.36 -9.35
N LEU A 460 24.35 -12.97 -8.27
CA LEU A 460 23.81 -13.02 -6.91
C LEU A 460 22.59 -12.10 -6.76
N GLN A 461 22.68 -10.87 -7.28
CA GLN A 461 21.56 -9.92 -7.27
C GLN A 461 20.32 -10.50 -7.95
N ASN A 462 20.48 -11.00 -9.18
CA ASN A 462 19.38 -11.56 -9.97
C ASN A 462 18.73 -12.77 -9.27
N TYR A 463 19.54 -13.63 -8.63
CA TYR A 463 19.02 -14.74 -7.84
C TYR A 463 18.09 -14.26 -6.72
N TRP A 464 18.56 -13.32 -5.89
CA TRP A 464 17.78 -12.83 -4.75
C TRP A 464 16.57 -12.00 -5.18
N LEU A 465 16.68 -11.21 -6.26
CA LEU A 465 15.55 -10.48 -6.83
C LEU A 465 14.46 -11.44 -7.32
N ASN A 466 14.83 -12.47 -8.10
CA ASN A 466 13.88 -13.46 -8.57
C ASN A 466 13.26 -14.26 -7.40
N TYR A 467 14.04 -14.59 -6.38
CA TYR A 467 13.54 -15.28 -5.19
C TYR A 467 12.46 -14.46 -4.45
N TYR A 468 12.74 -13.18 -4.14
CA TYR A 468 11.75 -12.33 -3.49
C TYR A 468 10.58 -11.99 -4.40
N LYS A 469 10.78 -11.90 -5.70
CA LYS A 469 9.71 -11.76 -6.68
C LYS A 469 8.78 -12.99 -6.71
N ILE A 470 9.32 -14.21 -6.66
CA ILE A 470 8.50 -15.43 -6.55
C ILE A 470 7.71 -15.42 -5.24
N ARG A 471 8.35 -15.10 -4.12
CA ARG A 471 7.66 -14.97 -2.81
C ARG A 471 6.51 -13.96 -2.88
N LYS A 472 6.74 -12.80 -3.48
CA LYS A 472 5.73 -11.76 -3.71
C LYS A 472 4.56 -12.27 -4.55
N LEU A 473 4.83 -12.97 -5.64
CA LEU A 473 3.79 -13.48 -6.55
C LEU A 473 2.98 -14.62 -5.95
N THR A 474 3.61 -15.49 -5.14
CA THR A 474 2.99 -16.71 -4.60
C THR A 474 2.52 -16.56 -3.15
N LEU A 475 2.99 -15.55 -2.43
CA LEU A 475 2.88 -15.36 -0.98
C LEU A 475 3.32 -16.63 -0.21
N HIS A 476 4.35 -17.30 -0.73
CA HIS A 476 4.91 -18.53 -0.18
C HIS A 476 6.43 -18.45 -0.13
N ASP A 477 7.01 -18.94 0.95
CA ASP A 477 8.45 -19.05 1.13
C ASP A 477 8.88 -20.48 0.83
N PHE A 478 9.54 -20.68 -0.32
CA PHE A 478 9.96 -22.00 -0.79
C PHE A 478 11.16 -22.56 -0.02
N GLU A 479 11.97 -21.71 0.63
CA GLU A 479 13.08 -22.18 1.46
C GLU A 479 12.58 -22.82 2.77
N SER A 480 11.61 -22.22 3.43
CA SER A 480 11.00 -22.73 4.65
C SER A 480 9.76 -23.59 4.42
N SER A 481 9.25 -23.67 3.17
CA SER A 481 7.99 -24.32 2.78
C SER A 481 6.77 -23.84 3.58
N LEU A 482 6.76 -22.56 3.99
CA LEU A 482 5.70 -21.96 4.79
C LEU A 482 4.92 -20.90 3.99
N SER A 483 3.61 -20.81 4.26
CA SER A 483 2.82 -19.68 3.80
C SER A 483 3.26 -18.40 4.51
N LEU A 484 3.45 -17.31 3.75
CA LEU A 484 3.80 -16.02 4.35
C LEU A 484 2.65 -15.47 5.20
N SER A 485 1.40 -15.85 4.91
CA SER A 485 0.23 -15.46 5.72
C SER A 485 0.33 -15.94 7.17
N ASP A 486 1.01 -17.06 7.43
CA ASP A 486 1.12 -17.65 8.77
C ASP A 486 2.11 -16.87 9.68
N ARG A 487 2.92 -16.01 9.07
CA ARG A 487 3.89 -15.15 9.78
C ARG A 487 3.27 -13.86 10.32
N PHE A 488 2.04 -13.52 9.89
CA PHE A 488 1.37 -12.28 10.27
C PHE A 488 0.26 -12.53 11.28
N ASP A 489 0.23 -11.72 12.33
CA ASP A 489 -0.94 -11.59 13.20
C ASP A 489 -1.81 -10.43 12.72
N PHE A 490 -2.78 -10.74 11.87
CA PHE A 490 -3.71 -9.76 11.30
C PHE A 490 -4.63 -9.08 12.32
N ASN A 491 -4.69 -9.56 13.55
CA ASN A 491 -5.49 -8.93 14.62
C ASN A 491 -4.75 -7.75 15.25
N ASN A 492 -3.42 -7.82 15.29
CA ASN A 492 -2.56 -6.81 15.90
C ASN A 492 -1.72 -6.02 14.89
N GLY A 493 -1.75 -6.38 13.61
CA GLY A 493 -0.99 -5.69 12.55
C GLY A 493 0.53 -5.81 12.70
N MET A 494 1.02 -6.82 13.41
CA MET A 494 2.45 -7.04 13.67
C MET A 494 2.93 -8.38 13.09
N TYR A 495 4.20 -8.40 12.69
CA TYR A 495 4.93 -9.64 12.46
C TYR A 495 5.00 -10.47 13.77
N ARG A 496 4.77 -11.76 13.68
CA ARG A 496 5.06 -12.69 14.76
C ARG A 496 6.53 -13.00 14.83
#